data_89df8d62cb368ee642478a4c1ac53973
#
_entry.id   89df8d62cb368ee642478a4c1ac53973
#
_cell.length_a   1.000
_cell.length_b   1.000
_cell.length_c   1.000
_cell.angle_alpha   90.00
_cell.angle_beta   90.00
_cell.angle_gamma   90.00
#
_symmetry.space_group_name_H-M   'P 1'
#
loop_
_entity.id
_entity.type
_entity.pdbx_description
1 polymer ?
#
loop_
_entity_poly.entity_id
_entity_poly.type
_entity_poly.pdbx_seq_one_letter_code
_entity_poly.pdbx_strand_id
1 'polypeptide(L)'
;VLTIEPGVTVTAADNGEINYILIEQGAKINACGTADSPIVLTAESKKSGAWGGLHICGKAHSNKSATAGESLTSEIGNAIYGGNVENDNSGVLKYVRLEYTGYKLDAEHEANGLSLYGVGNGTSISYVQCYMGSDDGIEFFGGSVNVDHCVVVDCTDDSFDWTEGWNGKGEYLVAYQSDPTCDCLMECDNNGDDFSALPVAHPTLRYVTLVGNGSDENKRGVRLRAGTEVTLENAL
;
A
#
# COMPACT_ATOMS: atom_id res chain seq x y z
N VAL A 1 16.91 10.77 6.23
CA VAL A 1 15.77 10.32 7.03
C VAL A 1 14.75 11.46 7.10
N LEU A 2 13.50 11.20 6.73
CA LEU A 2 12.37 12.08 7.00
C LEU A 2 11.80 11.71 8.37
N THR A 3 11.74 12.66 9.31
CA THR A 3 11.12 12.44 10.63
C THR A 3 9.87 13.28 10.76
N ILE A 4 8.75 12.65 11.20
CA ILE A 4 7.48 13.33 11.48
C ILE A 4 7.10 12.98 12.92
N GLU A 5 6.96 14.03 13.73
CA GLU A 5 6.68 13.88 15.16
C GLU A 5 5.21 13.55 15.44
N PRO A 6 4.89 12.94 16.59
CA PRO A 6 3.51 12.64 16.99
C PRO A 6 2.61 13.88 16.95
N GLY A 7 1.38 13.72 16.45
CA GLY A 7 0.36 14.77 16.36
C GLY A 7 0.56 15.78 15.24
N VAL A 8 1.60 15.64 14.42
CA VAL A 8 1.81 16.50 13.26
C VAL A 8 0.78 16.17 12.17
N THR A 9 0.21 17.22 11.58
CA THR A 9 -0.58 17.13 10.35
C THR A 9 0.22 17.72 9.20
N VAL A 10 0.46 16.92 8.16
CA VAL A 10 1.04 17.35 6.89
C VAL A 10 -0.09 17.45 5.88
N THR A 11 -0.24 18.62 5.26
CA THR A 11 -1.33 18.89 4.35
C THR A 11 -0.79 19.20 2.96
N ALA A 12 -1.19 18.44 1.96
CA ALA A 12 -0.92 18.72 0.56
C ALA A 12 -1.71 19.94 0.11
N ALA A 13 -1.04 20.89 -0.51
CA ALA A 13 -1.65 22.13 -0.99
C ALA A 13 -2.50 21.86 -2.26
N ASP A 14 -3.61 22.55 -2.37
CA ASP A 14 -4.45 22.56 -3.60
C ASP A 14 -3.89 23.60 -4.58
N ASN A 15 -2.74 23.28 -5.18
CA ASN A 15 -1.98 24.18 -6.06
C ASN A 15 -2.01 23.78 -7.55
N GLY A 16 -2.78 22.75 -7.90
CA GLY A 16 -2.86 22.20 -9.25
C GLY A 16 -1.68 21.33 -9.66
N GLU A 17 -0.74 21.07 -8.73
CA GLU A 17 0.40 20.19 -8.93
C GLU A 17 0.17 18.88 -8.17
N ILE A 18 0.79 17.80 -8.64
CA ILE A 18 0.78 16.55 -7.90
C ILE A 18 1.72 16.65 -6.69
N ASN A 19 1.16 16.50 -5.50
CA ASN A 19 1.92 16.44 -4.26
C ASN A 19 1.93 15.00 -3.75
N TYR A 20 3.10 14.45 -3.46
CA TYR A 20 3.27 13.12 -2.89
C TYR A 20 4.51 13.07 -1.99
N ILE A 21 4.62 12.04 -1.16
CA ILE A 21 5.82 11.77 -0.37
C ILE A 21 6.46 10.50 -0.94
N LEU A 22 7.73 10.59 -1.34
CA LEU A 22 8.49 9.47 -1.87
C LEU A 22 9.74 9.23 -1.01
N ILE A 23 9.86 8.02 -0.51
CA ILE A 23 11.03 7.51 0.21
C ILE A 23 11.80 6.60 -0.73
N GLU A 24 12.82 7.14 -1.38
CA GLU A 24 13.67 6.41 -2.32
C GLU A 24 14.52 5.35 -1.65
N GLN A 25 15.03 4.41 -2.42
CA GLN A 25 15.91 3.34 -1.95
C GLN A 25 17.07 3.86 -1.09
N GLY A 26 17.21 3.30 0.12
CA GLY A 26 18.25 3.70 1.07
C GLY A 26 17.90 4.92 1.91
N ALA A 27 16.86 5.67 1.56
CA ALA A 27 16.27 6.66 2.45
C ALA A 27 15.39 5.98 3.51
N LYS A 28 14.98 6.74 4.52
CA LYS A 28 14.11 6.23 5.59
C LYS A 28 13.08 7.26 6.00
N ILE A 29 11.91 6.76 6.38
CA ILE A 29 10.90 7.54 7.10
C ILE A 29 10.83 7.10 8.56
N ASN A 30 10.73 8.07 9.48
CA ASN A 30 10.44 7.84 10.89
C ASN A 30 9.18 8.65 11.25
N ALA A 31 8.03 8.03 11.09
CA ALA A 31 6.72 8.62 11.38
C ALA A 31 6.06 7.79 12.49
N CYS A 32 6.39 8.11 13.73
CA CYS A 32 5.92 7.40 14.92
C CYS A 32 4.95 8.27 15.70
N GLY A 33 3.66 8.23 15.37
CA GLY A 33 2.59 8.78 16.19
C GLY A 33 2.27 7.93 17.41
N THR A 34 1.23 8.32 18.13
CA THR A 34 0.64 7.55 19.24
C THR A 34 -0.88 7.48 19.06
N ALA A 35 -1.55 6.62 19.83
CA ALA A 35 -3.01 6.53 19.77
C ALA A 35 -3.70 7.87 20.08
N ASP A 36 -3.14 8.65 21.02
CA ASP A 36 -3.68 9.94 21.43
C ASP A 36 -3.18 11.11 20.55
N SER A 37 -2.12 10.88 19.78
CA SER A 37 -1.49 11.88 18.91
C SER A 37 -1.04 11.25 17.59
N PRO A 38 -1.97 10.78 16.75
CA PRO A 38 -1.63 10.20 15.46
C PRO A 38 -1.02 11.26 14.52
N ILE A 39 -0.22 10.80 13.58
CA ILE A 39 0.25 11.62 12.46
C ILE A 39 -0.82 11.58 11.38
N VAL A 40 -1.14 12.73 10.79
CA VAL A 40 -2.14 12.83 9.72
C VAL A 40 -1.49 13.40 8.47
N LEU A 41 -1.51 12.64 7.39
CA LEU A 41 -1.09 13.04 6.05
C LEU A 41 -2.37 13.20 5.21
N THR A 42 -2.67 14.43 4.77
CA THR A 42 -3.97 14.78 4.22
C THR A 42 -3.86 15.85 3.13
N ALA A 43 -4.99 16.33 2.60
CA ALA A 43 -5.05 17.41 1.61
C ALA A 43 -5.94 18.54 2.08
N GLU A 44 -5.71 19.76 1.57
CA GLU A 44 -6.55 20.94 1.85
C GLU A 44 -7.99 20.74 1.39
N SER A 45 -8.18 20.22 0.18
CA SER A 45 -9.51 20.05 -0.43
C SER A 45 -10.38 18.98 0.24
N LYS A 46 -9.80 18.07 1.01
CA LYS A 46 -10.53 16.93 1.63
C LYS A 46 -11.39 16.15 0.64
N LYS A 47 -10.87 15.94 -0.56
CA LYS A 47 -11.53 15.19 -1.62
C LYS A 47 -10.68 13.99 -1.99
N SER A 48 -11.31 12.85 -2.24
CA SER A 48 -10.69 11.67 -2.83
C SER A 48 -9.89 12.07 -4.08
N GLY A 49 -8.68 11.56 -4.23
CA GLY A 49 -7.77 11.91 -5.32
C GLY A 49 -7.03 13.24 -5.19
N ALA A 50 -7.08 13.91 -4.04
CA ALA A 50 -6.52 15.25 -3.89
C ALA A 50 -4.99 15.31 -3.88
N TRP A 51 -4.30 14.20 -3.56
CA TRP A 51 -2.84 14.12 -3.55
C TRP A 51 -2.36 12.69 -3.76
N GLY A 52 -1.06 12.54 -4.01
CA GLY A 52 -0.46 11.30 -4.46
C GLY A 52 0.01 10.35 -3.36
N GLY A 53 -0.36 10.52 -2.10
CA GLY A 53 -0.07 9.53 -1.05
C GLY A 53 1.40 9.40 -0.65
N LEU A 54 1.74 8.27 -0.05
CA LEU A 54 3.06 7.91 0.45
C LEU A 54 3.60 6.68 -0.27
N HIS A 55 4.78 6.83 -0.90
CA HIS A 55 5.47 5.78 -1.65
C HIS A 55 6.80 5.45 -0.98
N ILE A 56 7.09 4.16 -0.81
CA ILE A 56 8.34 3.68 -0.19
C ILE A 56 8.99 2.67 -1.13
N CYS A 57 10.24 2.94 -1.53
CA CYS A 57 11.05 2.09 -2.39
C CYS A 57 12.12 1.36 -1.59
N GLY A 58 12.04 0.05 -1.52
CA GLY A 58 12.97 -0.83 -0.81
C GLY A 58 13.89 -1.62 -1.74
N LYS A 59 14.69 -2.50 -1.14
CA LYS A 59 15.70 -3.35 -1.80
C LYS A 59 15.38 -4.84 -1.73
N ALA A 60 14.19 -5.21 -1.31
CA ALA A 60 13.74 -6.61 -1.33
C ALA A 60 13.33 -7.01 -2.76
N HIS A 61 12.94 -8.24 -2.95
CA HIS A 61 12.63 -8.79 -4.27
C HIS A 61 11.39 -8.15 -4.91
N SER A 62 11.36 -8.23 -6.24
CA SER A 62 10.15 -8.17 -7.06
C SER A 62 10.28 -9.23 -8.14
N ASN A 63 9.21 -9.94 -8.46
CA ASN A 63 9.20 -10.91 -9.54
C ASN A 63 8.76 -10.31 -10.89
N LYS A 64 8.58 -9.00 -10.98
CA LYS A 64 8.28 -8.30 -12.24
C LYS A 64 9.42 -8.45 -13.25
N SER A 65 10.68 -8.50 -12.77
CA SER A 65 11.81 -8.80 -13.62
C SER A 65 12.15 -10.29 -13.61
N ALA A 66 12.44 -10.84 -14.80
CA ALA A 66 12.98 -12.20 -14.94
C ALA A 66 14.40 -12.33 -14.39
N THR A 67 15.09 -11.23 -14.13
CA THR A 67 16.45 -11.18 -13.57
C THR A 67 16.37 -10.88 -12.08
N ALA A 68 16.63 -11.88 -11.25
CA ALA A 68 16.63 -11.72 -9.80
C ALA A 68 17.58 -10.59 -9.36
N GLY A 69 17.06 -9.66 -8.56
CA GLY A 69 17.80 -8.49 -8.06
C GLY A 69 17.96 -7.34 -9.04
N GLU A 70 17.31 -7.39 -10.19
CA GLU A 70 17.21 -6.24 -11.08
C GLU A 70 16.39 -5.13 -10.42
N SER A 71 16.85 -3.89 -10.56
CA SER A 71 16.10 -2.73 -10.09
C SER A 71 15.01 -2.33 -11.08
N LEU A 72 13.85 -2.06 -10.55
CA LEU A 72 12.67 -1.61 -11.28
C LEU A 72 12.40 -0.14 -10.98
N THR A 73 11.42 0.44 -11.65
CA THR A 73 11.03 1.85 -11.47
C THR A 73 9.59 1.93 -10.98
N SER A 74 9.37 2.67 -9.89
CA SER A 74 8.04 2.89 -9.32
C SER A 74 7.14 3.69 -10.26
N GLU A 75 5.85 3.48 -10.18
CA GLU A 75 4.83 4.19 -10.98
C GLU A 75 4.84 5.69 -10.69
N ILE A 76 4.97 6.03 -9.41
CA ILE A 76 5.01 7.42 -8.98
C ILE A 76 6.46 7.84 -8.73
N GLY A 77 6.89 8.92 -9.37
CA GLY A 77 8.21 9.52 -9.18
C GLY A 77 9.35 8.80 -9.89
N ASN A 78 9.11 7.70 -10.62
CA ASN A 78 10.13 6.94 -11.34
C ASN A 78 11.35 6.57 -10.48
N ALA A 79 11.12 6.24 -9.20
CA ALA A 79 12.17 5.90 -8.28
C ALA A 79 12.56 4.41 -8.40
N ILE A 80 13.84 4.14 -8.27
CA ILE A 80 14.36 2.76 -8.32
C ILE A 80 13.88 1.98 -7.09
N TYR A 81 13.40 0.74 -7.33
CA TYR A 81 13.10 -0.23 -6.27
C TYR A 81 13.54 -1.64 -6.64
N GLY A 82 13.40 -2.57 -5.71
CA GLY A 82 13.72 -3.97 -5.93
C GLY A 82 15.19 -4.29 -5.68
N GLY A 83 15.50 -5.53 -5.64
CA GLY A 83 16.81 -6.06 -5.32
C GLY A 83 16.72 -7.47 -4.75
N ASN A 84 17.58 -7.79 -3.77
CA ASN A 84 17.65 -9.10 -3.10
C ASN A 84 17.94 -8.99 -1.59
N VAL A 85 17.62 -7.84 -0.99
CA VAL A 85 17.86 -7.60 0.44
C VAL A 85 16.53 -7.69 1.18
N GLU A 86 16.12 -8.93 1.50
CA GLU A 86 14.82 -9.22 2.11
C GLU A 86 14.59 -8.51 3.45
N ASN A 87 15.63 -8.25 4.20
CA ASN A 87 15.58 -7.54 5.46
C ASN A 87 15.91 -6.04 5.33
N ASP A 88 15.73 -5.48 4.13
CA ASP A 88 15.87 -4.03 3.93
C ASP A 88 14.97 -3.26 4.89
N ASN A 89 15.43 -2.07 5.30
CA ASN A 89 14.77 -1.25 6.30
C ASN A 89 14.62 0.18 5.80
N SER A 90 13.42 0.52 5.40
CA SER A 90 13.02 1.86 4.96
C SER A 90 12.44 2.74 6.08
N GLY A 91 12.43 2.24 7.32
CA GLY A 91 12.05 3.02 8.50
C GLY A 91 10.84 2.49 9.26
N VAL A 92 10.06 3.40 9.81
CA VAL A 92 8.91 3.09 10.68
C VAL A 92 7.72 3.97 10.33
N LEU A 93 6.55 3.34 10.17
CA LEU A 93 5.24 3.98 10.17
C LEU A 93 4.43 3.43 11.35
N LYS A 94 3.99 4.30 12.24
CA LYS A 94 3.15 3.90 13.37
C LYS A 94 2.16 4.99 13.73
N TYR A 95 0.87 4.62 13.88
CA TYR A 95 -0.23 5.57 14.10
C TYR A 95 -0.22 6.71 13.07
N VAL A 96 -0.27 6.34 11.79
CA VAL A 96 -0.29 7.26 10.65
C VAL A 96 -1.62 7.11 9.92
N ARG A 97 -2.27 8.23 9.62
CA ARG A 97 -3.46 8.29 8.77
C ARG A 97 -3.10 8.96 7.45
N LEU A 98 -3.47 8.32 6.35
CA LEU A 98 -3.36 8.81 4.98
C LEU A 98 -4.79 9.07 4.48
N GLU A 99 -5.11 10.31 4.17
CA GLU A 99 -6.48 10.70 3.85
C GLU A 99 -6.55 11.38 2.48
N TYR A 100 -7.57 11.01 1.68
CA TYR A 100 -7.90 11.66 0.40
C TYR A 100 -6.81 11.52 -0.67
N THR A 101 -6.12 10.41 -0.68
CA THR A 101 -5.10 10.01 -1.66
C THR A 101 -5.72 9.59 -2.99
N GLY A 102 -4.92 9.14 -3.94
CA GLY A 102 -5.40 8.55 -5.18
C GLY A 102 -5.28 9.47 -6.39
N TYR A 103 -4.35 10.44 -6.38
CA TYR A 103 -4.18 11.32 -7.53
C TYR A 103 -3.84 10.53 -8.79
N LYS A 104 -4.62 10.74 -9.83
CA LYS A 104 -4.42 10.10 -11.14
C LYS A 104 -3.44 10.90 -12.00
N LEU A 105 -2.28 10.31 -12.30
CA LEU A 105 -1.27 10.96 -13.15
C LEU A 105 -1.65 10.89 -14.62
N ASP A 106 -2.06 9.71 -15.08
CA ASP A 106 -2.48 9.44 -16.45
C ASP A 106 -3.48 8.26 -16.48
N ALA A 107 -3.67 7.63 -17.62
CA ALA A 107 -4.64 6.54 -17.76
C ALA A 107 -4.20 5.22 -17.11
N GLU A 108 -2.91 5.07 -16.83
CA GLU A 108 -2.28 3.81 -16.41
C GLU A 108 -1.57 3.93 -15.04
N HIS A 109 -1.37 5.17 -14.52
CA HIS A 109 -0.66 5.44 -13.28
C HIS A 109 -1.52 6.25 -12.33
N GLU A 110 -1.92 5.62 -11.26
CA GLU A 110 -2.65 6.21 -10.15
C GLU A 110 -1.84 6.08 -8.86
N ALA A 111 -2.09 6.95 -7.92
CA ALA A 111 -1.35 6.98 -6.67
C ALA A 111 -2.18 6.41 -5.53
N ASN A 112 -1.76 5.34 -4.93
CA ASN A 112 -2.40 4.71 -3.79
C ASN A 112 -2.34 5.56 -2.51
N GLY A 113 -2.97 5.09 -1.46
CA GLY A 113 -2.75 5.61 -0.12
C GLY A 113 -1.32 5.39 0.33
N LEU A 114 -0.91 4.13 0.40
CA LEU A 114 0.44 3.68 0.73
C LEU A 114 0.92 2.66 -0.30
N SER A 115 1.91 3.01 -1.11
CA SER A 115 2.55 2.08 -2.05
C SER A 115 3.90 1.59 -1.51
N LEU A 116 4.09 0.27 -1.52
CA LEU A 116 5.23 -0.42 -0.93
C LEU A 116 6.00 -1.20 -2.00
N TYR A 117 6.93 -0.54 -2.68
CA TYR A 117 7.71 -1.07 -3.79
C TYR A 117 8.95 -1.83 -3.30
N GLY A 118 8.95 -3.14 -3.36
CA GLY A 118 10.08 -3.98 -2.94
C GLY A 118 10.56 -3.73 -1.50
N VAL A 119 9.62 -3.42 -0.60
CA VAL A 119 9.95 -3.08 0.80
C VAL A 119 10.27 -4.34 1.59
N GLY A 120 11.38 -4.32 2.33
CA GLY A 120 11.85 -5.46 3.10
C GLY A 120 11.27 -5.56 4.51
N ASN A 121 11.37 -6.76 5.10
CA ASN A 121 10.80 -7.08 6.41
C ASN A 121 11.55 -6.43 7.61
N GLY A 122 12.62 -5.69 7.36
CA GLY A 122 13.24 -4.82 8.36
C GLY A 122 12.49 -3.50 8.56
N THR A 123 11.55 -3.15 7.68
CA THR A 123 10.66 -1.98 7.80
C THR A 123 9.50 -2.30 8.73
N SER A 124 9.14 -1.37 9.60
CA SER A 124 8.05 -1.54 10.58
C SER A 124 6.84 -0.71 10.19
N ILE A 125 5.70 -1.37 9.94
CA ILE A 125 4.43 -0.71 9.56
C ILE A 125 3.33 -1.23 10.49
N SER A 126 2.78 -0.33 11.31
CA SER A 126 1.70 -0.71 12.23
C SER A 126 0.77 0.47 12.53
N TYR A 127 -0.51 0.16 12.76
CA TYR A 127 -1.54 1.18 13.05
C TYR A 127 -1.61 2.25 11.97
N VAL A 128 -1.66 1.82 10.70
CA VAL A 128 -1.81 2.71 9.54
C VAL A 128 -3.25 2.66 9.06
N GLN A 129 -3.81 3.83 8.78
CA GLN A 129 -5.14 3.96 8.19
C GLN A 129 -5.03 4.68 6.84
N CYS A 130 -5.66 4.12 5.78
CA CYS A 130 -5.98 4.82 4.55
C CYS A 130 -7.48 5.12 4.53
N TYR A 131 -7.84 6.35 4.17
CA TYR A 131 -9.20 6.85 4.29
C TYR A 131 -9.61 7.69 3.09
N MET A 132 -10.67 7.28 2.39
CA MET A 132 -11.27 7.99 1.27
C MET A 132 -10.27 8.33 0.14
N GLY A 133 -9.47 7.36 -0.28
CA GLY A 133 -8.63 7.44 -1.48
C GLY A 133 -9.49 7.23 -2.75
N SER A 134 -9.00 7.65 -3.93
CA SER A 134 -9.63 7.36 -5.23
C SER A 134 -8.95 6.21 -5.97
N ASP A 135 -7.99 5.60 -5.35
CA ASP A 135 -7.29 4.41 -5.79
C ASP A 135 -7.11 3.48 -4.59
N ASP A 136 -6.17 2.55 -4.61
CA ASP A 136 -6.01 1.58 -3.53
C ASP A 136 -5.68 2.21 -2.18
N GLY A 137 -6.05 1.49 -1.13
CA GLY A 137 -5.65 1.85 0.22
C GLY A 137 -4.18 1.58 0.47
N ILE A 138 -3.78 0.31 0.45
CA ILE A 138 -2.39 -0.13 0.60
C ILE A 138 -2.07 -1.14 -0.50
N GLU A 139 -1.05 -0.84 -1.31
CA GLU A 139 -0.59 -1.73 -2.37
C GLU A 139 0.87 -2.17 -2.16
N PHE A 140 1.11 -3.47 -2.41
CA PHE A 140 2.41 -4.12 -2.26
C PHE A 140 2.94 -4.58 -3.62
N PHE A 141 3.99 -3.95 -4.09
CA PHE A 141 4.74 -4.32 -5.29
C PHE A 141 5.96 -5.18 -4.91
N GLY A 142 5.75 -6.47 -4.76
CA GLY A 142 6.81 -7.36 -4.28
C GLY A 142 7.23 -7.13 -2.84
N GLY A 143 8.42 -7.61 -2.49
CA GLY A 143 9.00 -7.44 -1.18
C GLY A 143 8.48 -8.42 -0.12
N SER A 144 8.96 -8.20 1.09
CA SER A 144 8.70 -9.08 2.25
C SER A 144 8.23 -8.32 3.49
N VAL A 145 7.84 -7.06 3.33
CA VAL A 145 7.38 -6.20 4.44
C VAL A 145 6.18 -6.81 5.15
N ASN A 146 6.17 -6.69 6.47
CA ASN A 146 5.03 -7.08 7.31
C ASN A 146 4.23 -5.86 7.72
N VAL A 147 2.91 -6.01 7.82
CA VAL A 147 1.98 -4.97 8.27
C VAL A 147 1.12 -5.46 9.42
N ASP A 148 0.80 -4.59 10.34
CA ASP A 148 0.08 -4.92 11.56
C ASP A 148 -0.92 -3.82 11.93
N HIS A 149 -2.14 -4.18 12.32
CA HIS A 149 -3.22 -3.24 12.68
C HIS A 149 -3.45 -2.14 11.61
N CYS A 150 -3.64 -2.54 10.36
CA CYS A 150 -3.94 -1.61 9.28
C CYS A 150 -5.43 -1.58 8.97
N VAL A 151 -5.93 -0.38 8.68
CA VAL A 151 -7.35 -0.14 8.39
C VAL A 151 -7.48 0.63 7.09
N VAL A 152 -8.28 0.13 6.15
CA VAL A 152 -8.63 0.84 4.92
C VAL A 152 -10.13 1.10 4.92
N VAL A 153 -10.51 2.34 4.65
CA VAL A 153 -11.91 2.80 4.66
C VAL A 153 -12.20 3.60 3.40
N ASP A 154 -13.16 3.14 2.62
CA ASP A 154 -13.70 3.83 1.45
C ASP A 154 -12.63 4.36 0.47
N CYS A 155 -11.62 3.55 0.17
CA CYS A 155 -10.75 3.73 -0.99
C CYS A 155 -11.48 3.13 -2.19
N THR A 156 -11.57 3.87 -3.31
CA THR A 156 -12.57 3.56 -4.35
C THR A 156 -12.12 2.54 -5.40
N ASP A 157 -10.86 2.16 -5.44
CA ASP A 157 -10.45 0.92 -6.09
C ASP A 157 -10.38 -0.17 -5.04
N ASP A 158 -9.25 -0.71 -4.72
CA ASP A 158 -9.13 -1.83 -3.79
C ASP A 158 -8.70 -1.39 -2.38
N SER A 159 -9.10 -2.14 -1.36
CA SER A 159 -8.66 -1.79 -0.01
C SER A 159 -7.23 -2.24 0.25
N PHE A 160 -6.92 -3.50 -0.05
CA PHE A 160 -5.57 -4.04 -0.04
C PHE A 160 -5.29 -4.72 -1.37
N ASP A 161 -4.22 -4.32 -2.04
CA ASP A 161 -3.73 -4.94 -3.26
C ASP A 161 -2.32 -5.49 -3.06
N TRP A 162 -1.99 -6.55 -3.78
CA TRP A 162 -0.62 -7.02 -3.90
C TRP A 162 -0.33 -7.65 -5.25
N THR A 163 0.90 -7.43 -5.69
CA THR A 163 1.44 -7.97 -6.94
C THR A 163 2.93 -8.27 -6.79
N GLU A 164 3.57 -8.65 -7.86
CA GLU A 164 5.03 -8.78 -7.99
C GLU A 164 5.72 -9.69 -6.97
N GLY A 165 4.99 -10.70 -6.47
CA GLY A 165 5.58 -11.70 -5.58
C GLY A 165 5.67 -11.31 -4.12
N TRP A 166 4.87 -10.35 -3.62
CA TRP A 166 4.84 -10.04 -2.19
C TRP A 166 4.58 -11.29 -1.33
N ASN A 167 5.44 -11.52 -0.33
CA ASN A 167 5.39 -12.69 0.54
C ASN A 167 5.52 -12.35 2.04
N GLY A 168 5.13 -11.14 2.41
CA GLY A 168 5.13 -10.69 3.80
C GLY A 168 3.98 -11.28 4.62
N LYS A 169 3.75 -10.68 5.79
CA LYS A 169 2.66 -11.04 6.70
C LYS A 169 1.79 -9.83 6.98
N GLY A 170 0.49 -10.07 7.12
CA GLY A 170 -0.47 -9.08 7.60
C GLY A 170 -1.23 -9.61 8.80
N GLU A 171 -1.29 -8.84 9.89
CA GLU A 171 -2.08 -9.20 11.07
C GLU A 171 -3.01 -8.05 11.47
N TYR A 172 -4.23 -8.39 11.92
CA TYR A 172 -5.26 -7.42 12.32
C TYR A 172 -5.57 -6.38 11.23
N LEU A 173 -5.97 -6.86 10.06
CA LEU A 173 -6.33 -6.03 8.92
C LEU A 173 -7.85 -5.82 8.87
N VAL A 174 -8.27 -4.58 8.62
CA VAL A 174 -9.67 -4.23 8.45
C VAL A 174 -9.85 -3.48 7.14
N ALA A 175 -10.71 -4.00 6.26
CA ALA A 175 -11.20 -3.29 5.09
C ALA A 175 -12.69 -3.02 5.28
N TYR A 176 -13.09 -1.75 5.15
CA TYR A 176 -14.47 -1.32 5.27
C TYR A 176 -14.85 -0.46 4.06
N GLN A 177 -15.86 -0.89 3.34
CA GLN A 177 -16.40 -0.16 2.20
C GLN A 177 -17.86 0.17 2.46
N SER A 178 -18.21 1.44 2.47
CA SER A 178 -19.59 1.93 2.49
C SER A 178 -19.98 2.62 1.18
N ASP A 179 -19.00 3.09 0.42
CA ASP A 179 -19.20 3.71 -0.88
C ASP A 179 -19.40 2.64 -1.97
N PRO A 180 -20.50 2.70 -2.76
CA PRO A 180 -20.76 1.73 -3.82
C PRO A 180 -19.76 1.82 -4.99
N THR A 181 -18.90 2.81 -5.05
CA THR A 181 -17.85 2.93 -6.08
C THR A 181 -16.60 2.13 -5.76
N CYS A 182 -16.39 1.69 -4.50
CA CYS A 182 -15.27 0.83 -4.13
C CYS A 182 -15.31 -0.51 -4.88
N ASP A 183 -14.15 -1.03 -5.31
CA ASP A 183 -14.06 -2.35 -5.96
C ASP A 183 -13.72 -3.46 -4.97
N CYS A 184 -12.61 -4.13 -5.03
CA CYS A 184 -12.35 -5.28 -4.16
C CYS A 184 -11.94 -4.87 -2.74
N LEU A 185 -12.28 -5.70 -1.75
CA LEU A 185 -11.67 -5.57 -0.42
C LEU A 185 -10.22 -6.06 -0.43
N MET A 186 -9.91 -7.02 -1.32
CA MET A 186 -8.57 -7.47 -1.64
C MET A 186 -8.49 -7.86 -3.12
N GLU A 187 -7.62 -7.22 -3.89
CA GLU A 187 -7.19 -7.67 -5.21
C GLU A 187 -5.78 -8.27 -5.08
N CYS A 188 -5.51 -9.37 -5.77
CA CYS A 188 -4.36 -10.20 -5.39
C CYS A 188 -3.74 -10.84 -6.62
N ASP A 189 -2.55 -10.40 -6.99
CA ASP A 189 -1.82 -10.89 -8.14
C ASP A 189 -0.46 -11.49 -7.74
N ASN A 190 0.01 -12.44 -8.53
CA ASN A 190 1.43 -12.80 -8.50
C ASN A 190 2.22 -11.91 -9.47
N ASN A 191 1.93 -12.03 -10.76
CA ASN A 191 2.55 -11.25 -11.82
C ASN A 191 1.66 -11.31 -13.05
N GLY A 192 1.23 -10.16 -13.56
CA GLY A 192 0.29 -10.06 -14.68
C GLY A 192 0.84 -10.55 -16.01
N ASP A 193 2.15 -10.56 -16.19
CA ASP A 193 2.83 -10.96 -17.41
C ASP A 193 3.28 -12.43 -17.40
N ASP A 194 3.68 -12.95 -16.24
CA ASP A 194 4.09 -14.35 -16.02
C ASP A 194 3.48 -14.91 -14.72
N PHE A 195 2.39 -15.63 -14.83
CA PHE A 195 1.66 -16.22 -13.69
C PHE A 195 2.50 -17.22 -12.88
N SER A 196 3.64 -17.68 -13.42
CA SER A 196 4.59 -18.58 -12.76
C SER A 196 5.85 -17.88 -12.23
N ALA A 197 5.92 -16.56 -12.30
CA ALA A 197 7.06 -15.78 -11.85
C ALA A 197 7.39 -16.07 -10.37
N LEU A 198 8.68 -16.11 -10.07
CA LEU A 198 9.19 -16.43 -8.73
C LEU A 198 9.95 -15.24 -8.10
N PRO A 199 9.85 -15.06 -6.79
CA PRO A 199 9.03 -15.85 -5.85
C PRO A 199 7.54 -15.62 -6.06
N VAL A 200 6.72 -16.63 -5.86
CA VAL A 200 5.27 -16.49 -5.95
C VAL A 200 4.76 -15.57 -4.83
N ALA A 201 3.83 -14.68 -5.15
CA ALA A 201 3.09 -13.93 -4.15
C ALA A 201 2.31 -14.91 -3.25
N HIS A 202 2.72 -15.02 -2.00
CA HIS A 202 2.14 -15.93 -1.01
C HIS A 202 2.19 -15.32 0.40
N PRO A 203 1.48 -14.22 0.64
CA PRO A 203 1.43 -13.65 1.99
C PRO A 203 0.67 -14.55 2.96
N THR A 204 0.97 -14.39 4.26
CA THR A 204 0.20 -14.98 5.35
C THR A 204 -0.58 -13.87 6.06
N LEU A 205 -1.91 -13.93 6.01
CA LEU A 205 -2.79 -12.92 6.60
C LEU A 205 -3.60 -13.54 7.74
N ARG A 206 -3.66 -12.85 8.88
CA ARG A 206 -4.34 -13.32 10.08
C ARG A 206 -5.21 -12.24 10.69
N TYR A 207 -6.34 -12.65 11.25
CA TYR A 207 -7.28 -11.74 11.92
C TYR A 207 -7.75 -10.62 10.99
N VAL A 208 -8.31 -11.02 9.85
CA VAL A 208 -8.75 -10.11 8.80
C VAL A 208 -10.26 -9.92 8.89
N THR A 209 -10.71 -8.67 8.85
CA THR A 209 -12.13 -8.33 8.79
C THR A 209 -12.42 -7.55 7.52
N LEU A 210 -13.30 -8.10 6.67
CA LEU A 210 -13.66 -7.55 5.37
C LEU A 210 -15.15 -7.20 5.36
N VAL A 211 -15.48 -5.92 5.27
CA VAL A 211 -16.86 -5.41 5.25
C VAL A 211 -17.13 -4.72 3.92
N GLY A 212 -17.83 -5.39 3.03
CA GLY A 212 -18.18 -4.87 1.70
C GLY A 212 -19.37 -3.92 1.71
N ASN A 213 -19.50 -3.13 0.65
CA ASN A 213 -20.52 -2.10 0.47
C ASN A 213 -21.93 -2.64 0.10
N GLY A 214 -22.08 -3.94 -0.11
CA GLY A 214 -23.36 -4.55 -0.51
C GLY A 214 -23.80 -4.23 -1.94
N SER A 215 -22.94 -3.67 -2.79
CA SER A 215 -23.24 -3.38 -4.19
C SER A 215 -23.42 -4.66 -5.01
N ASP A 216 -24.36 -4.64 -5.95
CA ASP A 216 -24.58 -5.75 -6.90
C ASP A 216 -23.69 -5.64 -8.17
N GLU A 217 -22.89 -4.58 -8.31
CA GLU A 217 -22.11 -4.29 -9.50
C GLU A 217 -20.68 -4.83 -9.42
N ASN A 218 -20.46 -6.05 -9.87
CA ASN A 218 -19.11 -6.68 -10.07
C ASN A 218 -18.12 -6.57 -8.89
N LYS A 219 -18.60 -6.30 -7.70
CA LYS A 219 -17.76 -6.13 -6.52
C LYS A 219 -17.39 -7.51 -5.93
N ARG A 220 -16.17 -7.64 -5.50
CA ARG A 220 -15.62 -8.90 -4.96
C ARG A 220 -15.00 -8.65 -3.60
N GLY A 221 -15.21 -9.59 -2.68
CA GLY A 221 -14.54 -9.53 -1.38
C GLY A 221 -13.05 -9.75 -1.53
N VAL A 222 -12.65 -10.91 -2.06
CA VAL A 222 -11.26 -11.26 -2.35
C VAL A 222 -11.17 -11.76 -3.79
N ARG A 223 -10.28 -11.19 -4.56
CA ARG A 223 -10.03 -11.57 -5.96
C ARG A 223 -8.61 -12.07 -6.11
N LEU A 224 -8.43 -13.37 -6.32
CA LEU A 224 -7.13 -13.99 -6.56
C LEU A 224 -6.94 -14.22 -8.05
N ARG A 225 -5.87 -13.71 -8.64
CA ARG A 225 -5.58 -13.84 -10.07
C ARG A 225 -4.07 -13.97 -10.35
N ALA A 226 -3.69 -14.09 -11.59
CA ALA A 226 -2.31 -14.08 -12.07
C ALA A 226 -1.34 -15.01 -11.30
N GLY A 227 -1.83 -16.16 -10.81
CA GLY A 227 -1.00 -17.17 -10.15
C GLY A 227 -0.66 -16.91 -8.69
N THR A 228 -1.29 -15.92 -8.03
CA THR A 228 -1.07 -15.64 -6.61
C THR A 228 -1.52 -16.80 -5.71
N GLU A 229 -0.89 -16.91 -4.56
CA GLU A 229 -1.31 -17.75 -3.43
C GLU A 229 -1.53 -16.88 -2.19
N VAL A 230 -2.27 -17.39 -1.22
CA VAL A 230 -2.45 -16.72 0.08
C VAL A 230 -2.75 -17.73 1.17
N THR A 231 -2.20 -17.53 2.36
CA THR A 231 -2.64 -18.19 3.58
C THR A 231 -3.48 -17.23 4.38
N LEU A 232 -4.77 -17.53 4.53
CA LEU A 232 -5.74 -16.69 5.25
C LEU A 232 -6.25 -17.42 6.51
N GLU A 233 -6.00 -16.86 7.67
CA GLU A 233 -6.34 -17.44 8.97
C GLU A 233 -7.22 -16.47 9.79
N ASN A 234 -8.31 -16.97 10.39
CA ASN A 234 -9.23 -16.18 11.21
C ASN A 234 -9.76 -14.93 10.47
N ALA A 235 -10.30 -15.14 9.27
CA ALA A 235 -10.90 -14.09 8.45
C ALA A 235 -12.44 -14.09 8.59
N LEU A 236 -13.03 -12.90 8.57
CA LEU A 236 -14.46 -12.64 8.62
C LEU A 236 -14.86 -11.69 7.49
#